data_5f2c45117fbe5d5512c28dfd470384bf
#
_entry.id   5f2c45117fbe5d5512c28dfd470384bf
#
_cell.length_a   1.000
_cell.length_b   1.000
_cell.length_c   1.000
_cell.angle_alpha   90.00
_cell.angle_beta   90.00
_cell.angle_gamma   90.00
#
_symmetry.space_group_name_H-M   'P 1'
#
loop_
_entity.id
_entity.type
_entity.pdbx_description
1 polymer ?
#
loop_
_entity_poly.entity_id
_entity_poly.type
_entity_poly.pdbx_seq_one_letter_code
_entity_poly.pdbx_strand_id
1 'polypeptide(L)'
;MAKIKAVDAKDYVEPGTGLQLMIAWIVLVFLSILLAIPTFGIGLIVGFAIWAMFYYARMRIAEASIKGSALRVGPKQFPDIYAMADEIAESLDMEPPEVYILESNTQNAFAIKHGGKRFVILVDDIIFGCQMTQNMDSLRFIIAHEMAHHALGHTKLIRSQMRSVYMPLSRLDELSCDAVAAAVVGKEAAADALTLLLVGPHLYSQVNRPSLERQSIQVEESKYTKKAERPSTHPLLLRRMARVIPDDEAEVIDD
;
A
#
# COMPACT_ATOMS: atom_id res chain seq x y z
N MET A 1 23.21 -14.58 -11.63
CA MET A 1 21.84 -14.13 -11.33
C MET A 1 21.46 -14.67 -9.98
N ALA A 2 21.18 -13.83 -8.99
CA ALA A 2 20.61 -14.29 -7.72
C ALA A 2 19.24 -14.90 -8.01
N LYS A 3 18.94 -16.03 -7.35
CA LYS A 3 17.67 -16.73 -7.54
C LYS A 3 16.57 -15.85 -6.91
N ILE A 4 15.60 -15.37 -7.72
CA ILE A 4 14.48 -14.59 -7.24
C ILE A 4 13.73 -15.43 -6.20
N LYS A 5 13.55 -14.86 -4.99
CA LYS A 5 12.83 -15.53 -3.90
C LYS A 5 11.33 -15.42 -4.17
N ALA A 6 10.68 -16.56 -4.37
CA ALA A 6 9.22 -16.58 -4.46
C ALA A 6 8.58 -16.26 -3.09
N VAL A 7 7.59 -15.40 -3.08
CA VAL A 7 6.86 -14.95 -1.89
C VAL A 7 5.36 -15.17 -2.12
N ASP A 8 4.71 -16.04 -1.31
CA ASP A 8 3.24 -16.10 -1.30
C ASP A 8 2.72 -14.95 -0.43
N ALA A 9 2.15 -13.93 -1.07
CA ALA A 9 1.62 -12.77 -0.39
C ALA A 9 0.56 -13.09 0.68
N LYS A 10 -0.14 -14.21 0.56
CA LYS A 10 -1.18 -14.62 1.51
C LYS A 10 -0.63 -15.00 2.88
N ASP A 11 0.62 -15.46 2.94
CA ASP A 11 1.28 -15.82 4.21
C ASP A 11 1.54 -14.61 5.09
N TYR A 12 1.51 -13.41 4.52
CA TYR A 12 1.79 -12.14 5.18
C TYR A 12 0.54 -11.31 5.47
N VAL A 13 -0.66 -11.90 5.37
CA VAL A 13 -1.90 -11.21 5.72
C VAL A 13 -1.95 -10.98 7.23
N GLU A 14 -2.10 -9.71 7.62
CA GLU A 14 -2.12 -9.30 9.03
C GLU A 14 -3.24 -9.99 9.80
N PRO A 15 -2.96 -10.53 11.01
CA PRO A 15 -3.96 -11.15 11.86
C PRO A 15 -5.15 -10.23 12.13
N GLY A 16 -6.36 -10.78 12.03
CA GLY A 16 -7.60 -10.02 12.20
C GLY A 16 -8.18 -9.45 10.91
N THR A 17 -7.47 -9.45 9.77
CA THR A 17 -7.99 -8.99 8.47
C THR A 17 -9.28 -9.71 8.09
N GLY A 18 -9.35 -11.03 8.30
CA GLY A 18 -10.56 -11.82 8.05
C GLY A 18 -11.75 -11.37 8.88
N LEU A 19 -11.54 -11.10 10.18
CA LEU A 19 -12.59 -10.58 11.07
C LEU A 19 -13.08 -9.19 10.62
N GLN A 20 -12.16 -8.28 10.30
CA GLN A 20 -12.51 -6.94 9.83
C GLN A 20 -13.24 -6.98 8.49
N LEU A 21 -12.87 -7.89 7.61
CA LEU A 21 -13.58 -8.11 6.34
C LEU A 21 -15.00 -8.64 6.59
N MET A 22 -15.17 -9.57 7.51
CA MET A 22 -16.50 -10.07 7.90
C MET A 22 -17.38 -8.95 8.47
N ILE A 23 -16.83 -8.12 9.36
CA ILE A 23 -17.56 -6.96 9.90
C ILE A 23 -17.95 -5.99 8.78
N ALA A 24 -17.03 -5.67 7.86
CA ALA A 24 -17.34 -4.80 6.73
C ALA A 24 -18.47 -5.36 5.84
N TRP A 25 -18.51 -6.68 5.62
CA TRP A 25 -19.60 -7.34 4.91
C TRP A 25 -20.92 -7.26 5.67
N ILE A 26 -20.92 -7.49 6.98
CA ILE A 26 -22.15 -7.38 7.82
C ILE A 26 -22.71 -5.97 7.74
N VAL A 27 -21.87 -4.94 7.87
CA VAL A 27 -22.29 -3.54 7.75
C VAL A 27 -22.87 -3.26 6.37
N LEU A 28 -22.21 -3.72 5.30
CA LEU A 28 -22.70 -3.53 3.94
C LEU A 28 -24.07 -4.18 3.72
N VAL A 29 -24.25 -5.43 4.17
CA VAL A 29 -25.52 -6.16 4.06
C VAL A 29 -26.60 -5.46 4.87
N PHE A 30 -26.32 -5.04 6.09
CA PHE A 30 -27.27 -4.32 6.94
C PHE A 30 -27.75 -3.02 6.29
N LEU A 31 -26.83 -2.19 5.77
CA LEU A 31 -27.17 -0.97 5.05
C LEU A 31 -27.99 -1.24 3.78
N SER A 32 -27.68 -2.34 3.09
CA SER A 32 -28.45 -2.76 1.91
C SER A 32 -29.88 -3.15 2.27
N ILE A 33 -30.09 -3.84 3.38
CA ILE A 33 -31.42 -4.21 3.88
C ILE A 33 -32.21 -2.96 4.27
N LEU A 34 -31.59 -2.01 4.97
CA LEU A 34 -32.22 -0.73 5.35
C LEU A 34 -32.69 0.07 4.13
N LEU A 35 -31.98 0.00 3.01
CA LEU A 35 -32.38 0.65 1.77
C LEU A 35 -33.46 -0.16 1.02
N ALA A 36 -33.38 -1.50 1.06
CA ALA A 36 -34.27 -2.37 0.33
C ALA A 36 -35.72 -2.37 0.89
N ILE A 37 -35.87 -2.43 2.21
CA ILE A 37 -37.19 -2.58 2.86
C ILE A 37 -38.15 -1.43 2.48
N PRO A 38 -37.79 -0.13 2.67
CA PRO A 38 -38.72 0.97 2.41
C PRO A 38 -38.99 1.20 0.93
N THR A 39 -38.14 0.66 0.04
CA THR A 39 -38.24 0.87 -1.40
C THR A 39 -38.65 -0.38 -2.19
N PHE A 40 -39.06 -1.45 -1.49
CA PHE A 40 -39.36 -2.76 -2.12
C PHE A 40 -38.26 -3.26 -3.05
N GLY A 41 -36.97 -2.97 -2.72
CA GLY A 41 -35.79 -3.35 -3.50
C GLY A 41 -35.46 -2.41 -4.67
N ILE A 42 -36.36 -1.57 -5.14
CA ILE A 42 -36.13 -0.65 -6.28
C ILE A 42 -34.98 0.31 -5.97
N GLY A 43 -34.89 0.82 -4.71
CA GLY A 43 -33.82 1.70 -4.28
C GLY A 43 -32.42 1.08 -4.40
N LEU A 44 -32.30 -0.23 -4.18
CA LEU A 44 -31.02 -0.93 -4.37
C LEU A 44 -30.61 -0.97 -5.86
N ILE A 45 -31.56 -1.28 -6.75
CA ILE A 45 -31.31 -1.38 -8.19
C ILE A 45 -30.89 -0.01 -8.74
N VAL A 46 -31.69 1.03 -8.44
CA VAL A 46 -31.41 2.40 -8.89
C VAL A 46 -30.12 2.93 -8.27
N GLY A 47 -29.93 2.75 -6.96
CA GLY A 47 -28.70 3.17 -6.26
C GLY A 47 -27.45 2.49 -6.81
N PHE A 48 -27.52 1.19 -7.08
CA PHE A 48 -26.41 0.46 -7.71
C PHE A 48 -26.13 0.94 -9.14
N ALA A 49 -27.16 1.17 -9.94
CA ALA A 49 -26.98 1.67 -11.31
C ALA A 49 -26.32 3.06 -11.33
N ILE A 50 -26.78 3.97 -10.48
CA ILE A 50 -26.18 5.30 -10.31
C ILE A 50 -24.73 5.19 -9.84
N TRP A 51 -24.48 4.41 -8.78
CA TRP A 51 -23.11 4.18 -8.28
C TRP A 51 -22.20 3.59 -9.36
N ALA A 52 -22.65 2.57 -10.09
CA ALA A 52 -21.88 1.93 -11.16
C ALA A 52 -21.53 2.91 -12.28
N MET A 53 -22.49 3.78 -12.67
CA MET A 53 -22.28 4.81 -13.69
C MET A 53 -21.19 5.82 -13.23
N PHE A 54 -21.33 6.36 -12.02
CA PHE A 54 -20.33 7.31 -11.47
C PHE A 54 -18.98 6.65 -11.23
N TYR A 55 -18.95 5.42 -10.72
CA TYR A 55 -17.72 4.66 -10.55
C TYR A 55 -17.01 4.44 -11.89
N TYR A 56 -17.73 3.98 -12.91
CA TYR A 56 -17.17 3.78 -14.24
C TYR A 56 -16.61 5.08 -14.83
N ALA A 57 -17.39 6.15 -14.80
CA ALA A 57 -16.96 7.46 -15.29
C ALA A 57 -15.69 7.96 -14.55
N ARG A 58 -15.68 7.86 -13.22
CA ARG A 58 -14.52 8.26 -12.39
C ARG A 58 -13.28 7.44 -12.74
N MET A 59 -13.41 6.13 -12.92
CA MET A 59 -12.28 5.27 -13.27
C MET A 59 -11.75 5.56 -14.68
N ARG A 60 -12.62 5.84 -15.64
CA ARG A 60 -12.21 6.24 -17.00
C ARG A 60 -11.47 7.57 -17.00
N ILE A 61 -11.95 8.54 -16.21
CA ILE A 61 -11.29 9.84 -16.05
C ILE A 61 -9.93 9.67 -15.39
N ALA A 62 -9.83 8.87 -14.31
CA ALA A 62 -8.58 8.60 -13.63
C ALA A 62 -7.55 7.92 -14.55
N GLU A 63 -7.96 6.89 -15.31
CA GLU A 63 -7.10 6.23 -16.29
C GLU A 63 -6.62 7.22 -17.39
N ALA A 64 -7.52 8.06 -17.91
CA ALA A 64 -7.18 9.06 -18.90
C ALA A 64 -6.22 10.12 -18.33
N SER A 65 -6.43 10.56 -17.09
CA SER A 65 -5.56 11.49 -16.39
C SER A 65 -4.15 10.91 -16.20
N ILE A 66 -4.04 9.67 -15.72
CA ILE A 66 -2.75 8.98 -15.58
C ILE A 66 -2.03 8.91 -16.93
N LYS A 67 -2.69 8.41 -17.96
CA LYS A 67 -2.09 8.26 -19.30
C LYS A 67 -1.75 9.59 -19.97
N GLY A 68 -2.46 10.67 -19.61
CA GLY A 68 -2.25 12.00 -20.16
C GLY A 68 -1.22 12.85 -19.39
N SER A 69 -0.96 12.52 -18.12
CA SER A 69 -0.12 13.35 -17.24
C SER A 69 1.08 12.60 -16.65
N ALA A 70 1.19 11.29 -16.85
CA ALA A 70 2.27 10.48 -16.31
C ALA A 70 3.07 9.77 -17.42
N LEU A 71 4.35 9.56 -17.20
CA LEU A 71 5.23 8.83 -18.08
C LEU A 71 5.17 7.33 -17.79
N ARG A 72 4.93 6.52 -18.84
CA ARG A 72 4.94 5.07 -18.71
C ARG A 72 6.37 4.55 -18.59
N VAL A 73 6.61 3.72 -17.59
CA VAL A 73 7.86 2.97 -17.43
C VAL A 73 7.92 1.82 -18.44
N GLY A 74 9.08 1.59 -19.01
CA GLY A 74 9.30 0.52 -19.97
C GLY A 74 10.79 0.27 -20.24
N PRO A 75 11.15 -0.77 -21.01
CA PRO A 75 12.55 -1.19 -21.19
C PRO A 75 13.43 -0.15 -21.89
N LYS A 76 12.85 0.84 -22.57
CA LYS A 76 13.56 1.97 -23.19
C LYS A 76 13.38 3.28 -22.44
N GLN A 77 12.57 3.30 -21.40
CA GLN A 77 12.25 4.48 -20.60
C GLN A 77 12.17 4.06 -19.14
N PHE A 78 13.16 4.50 -18.34
CA PHE A 78 13.37 4.06 -16.95
C PHE A 78 13.62 2.53 -16.83
N PRO A 79 14.65 1.98 -17.55
CA PRO A 79 14.89 0.54 -17.63
C PRO A 79 15.12 -0.10 -16.25
N ASP A 80 15.76 0.62 -15.31
CA ASP A 80 16.04 0.10 -13.97
C ASP A 80 14.74 -0.08 -13.15
N ILE A 81 13.82 0.89 -13.23
CA ILE A 81 12.52 0.79 -12.55
C ILE A 81 11.66 -0.29 -13.21
N TYR A 82 11.74 -0.42 -14.54
CA TYR A 82 11.08 -1.50 -15.28
C TYR A 82 11.57 -2.87 -14.80
N ALA A 83 12.87 -3.06 -14.73
CA ALA A 83 13.48 -4.32 -14.26
C ALA A 83 13.10 -4.63 -12.80
N MET A 84 13.11 -3.62 -11.91
CA MET A 84 12.65 -3.79 -10.53
C MET A 84 11.21 -4.29 -10.45
N ALA A 85 10.31 -3.68 -11.23
CA ALA A 85 8.90 -4.07 -11.23
C ALA A 85 8.69 -5.50 -11.78
N ASP A 86 9.43 -5.87 -12.82
CA ASP A 86 9.40 -7.22 -13.40
C ASP A 86 9.87 -8.28 -12.39
N GLU A 87 11.01 -8.04 -11.73
CA GLU A 87 11.56 -8.94 -10.70
C GLU A 87 10.61 -9.11 -9.50
N ILE A 88 9.98 -8.03 -9.05
CA ILE A 88 9.01 -8.07 -7.96
C ILE A 88 7.76 -8.84 -8.40
N ALA A 89 7.28 -8.66 -9.63
CA ALA A 89 6.14 -9.39 -10.17
C ALA A 89 6.41 -10.90 -10.20
N GLU A 90 7.61 -11.28 -10.66
CA GLU A 90 8.03 -12.69 -10.64
C GLU A 90 8.09 -13.24 -9.21
N SER A 91 8.63 -12.47 -8.26
CA SER A 91 8.67 -12.86 -6.83
C SER A 91 7.28 -13.11 -6.24
N LEU A 92 6.28 -12.35 -6.66
CA LEU A 92 4.90 -12.42 -6.17
C LEU A 92 3.99 -13.33 -7.00
N ASP A 93 4.55 -14.07 -7.96
CA ASP A 93 3.80 -14.92 -8.91
C ASP A 93 2.60 -14.18 -9.54
N MET A 94 2.86 -12.98 -10.07
CA MET A 94 1.83 -12.15 -10.69
C MET A 94 2.28 -11.55 -12.01
N GLU A 95 1.31 -11.25 -12.90
CA GLU A 95 1.61 -10.48 -14.11
C GLU A 95 2.06 -9.05 -13.73
N PRO A 96 3.15 -8.53 -14.33
CA PRO A 96 3.63 -7.18 -14.07
C PRO A 96 2.53 -6.13 -14.31
N PRO A 97 2.35 -5.16 -13.40
CA PRO A 97 1.45 -4.03 -13.62
C PRO A 97 2.04 -3.04 -14.64
N GLU A 98 1.20 -2.22 -15.26
CA GLU A 98 1.69 -1.04 -15.96
C GLU A 98 2.17 -0.01 -14.91
N VAL A 99 3.45 0.35 -14.95
CA VAL A 99 4.04 1.34 -14.02
C VAL A 99 4.09 2.70 -14.72
N TYR A 100 3.71 3.74 -13.99
CA TYR A 100 3.77 5.13 -14.44
C TYR A 100 4.45 6.01 -13.41
N ILE A 101 5.15 7.04 -13.89
CA ILE A 101 5.76 8.08 -13.04
C ILE A 101 4.97 9.37 -13.26
N LEU A 102 4.45 9.93 -12.17
CA LEU A 102 3.67 11.16 -12.14
C LEU A 102 4.45 12.24 -11.39
N GLU A 103 4.59 13.41 -11.99
CA GLU A 103 5.15 14.59 -11.31
C GLU A 103 4.13 15.13 -10.29
N SER A 104 4.57 15.30 -9.04
CA SER A 104 3.79 15.93 -7.97
C SER A 104 4.67 16.23 -6.76
N ASN A 105 4.37 17.30 -6.04
CA ASN A 105 5.09 17.74 -4.85
C ASN A 105 4.71 16.92 -3.59
N THR A 106 4.45 15.62 -3.73
CA THR A 106 4.06 14.76 -2.61
C THR A 106 4.79 13.43 -2.71
N GLN A 107 5.47 13.01 -1.64
CA GLN A 107 6.03 11.66 -1.56
C GLN A 107 4.87 10.65 -1.47
N ASN A 108 4.49 10.05 -2.59
CA ASN A 108 3.39 9.11 -2.65
C ASN A 108 3.58 8.07 -3.76
N ALA A 109 2.95 6.93 -3.57
CA ALA A 109 2.74 5.90 -4.60
C ALA A 109 1.35 5.30 -4.39
N PHE A 110 0.76 4.71 -5.42
CA PHE A 110 -0.54 4.07 -5.28
C PHE A 110 -0.81 3.03 -6.36
N ALA A 111 -1.54 1.98 -5.98
CA ALA A 111 -1.96 0.90 -6.85
C ALA A 111 -3.43 1.04 -7.24
N ILE A 112 -3.73 0.93 -8.53
CA ILE A 112 -5.09 1.00 -9.08
C ILE A 112 -5.35 -0.21 -9.98
N LYS A 113 -6.57 -0.75 -9.95
CA LYS A 113 -7.05 -1.74 -10.92
C LYS A 113 -8.27 -1.21 -11.66
N HIS A 114 -8.19 -1.16 -13.00
CA HIS A 114 -9.30 -0.76 -13.84
C HIS A 114 -9.31 -1.54 -15.15
N GLY A 115 -10.50 -1.92 -15.65
CA GLY A 115 -10.66 -2.63 -16.92
C GLY A 115 -9.86 -3.93 -17.02
N GLY A 116 -9.64 -4.64 -15.92
CA GLY A 116 -8.79 -5.83 -15.85
C GLY A 116 -7.29 -5.54 -15.71
N LYS A 117 -6.84 -4.33 -16.02
CA LYS A 117 -5.43 -3.91 -15.92
C LYS A 117 -5.06 -3.46 -14.52
N ARG A 118 -3.81 -3.70 -14.16
CA ARG A 118 -3.18 -3.25 -12.91
C ARG A 118 -2.22 -2.11 -13.21
N PHE A 119 -2.27 -1.08 -12.37
CA PHE A 119 -1.42 0.09 -12.49
C PHE A 119 -0.71 0.35 -11.16
N VAL A 120 0.57 0.66 -11.21
CA VAL A 120 1.34 1.23 -10.10
C VAL A 120 1.79 2.62 -10.53
N ILE A 121 1.46 3.62 -9.73
CA ILE A 121 1.81 5.00 -9.98
C ILE A 121 2.83 5.41 -8.93
N LEU A 122 4.00 5.83 -9.39
CA LEU A 122 5.07 6.37 -8.55
C LEU A 122 5.08 7.88 -8.73
N VAL A 123 5.07 8.61 -7.64
CA VAL A 123 5.32 10.04 -7.68
C VAL A 123 6.83 10.27 -7.74
N ASP A 124 7.27 11.22 -8.58
CA ASP A 124 8.69 11.47 -8.84
C ASP A 124 9.47 11.88 -7.58
N ASP A 125 8.86 12.56 -6.62
CA ASP A 125 9.47 12.90 -5.32
C ASP A 125 9.98 11.67 -4.54
N ILE A 126 9.31 10.51 -4.64
CA ILE A 126 9.77 9.25 -4.06
C ILE A 126 11.04 8.78 -4.76
N ILE A 127 11.05 8.79 -6.09
CA ILE A 127 12.21 8.37 -6.89
C ILE A 127 13.39 9.29 -6.59
N PHE A 128 13.14 10.61 -6.59
CA PHE A 128 14.14 11.62 -6.24
C PHE A 128 14.70 11.38 -4.83
N GLY A 129 13.84 11.11 -3.85
CA GLY A 129 14.27 10.82 -2.48
C GLY A 129 15.18 9.60 -2.39
N CYS A 130 14.85 8.51 -3.08
CA CYS A 130 15.67 7.30 -3.14
C CYS A 130 17.01 7.55 -3.84
N GLN A 131 17.02 8.34 -4.93
CA GLN A 131 18.25 8.70 -5.64
C GLN A 131 19.15 9.61 -4.79
N MET A 132 18.57 10.61 -4.12
CA MET A 132 19.31 11.54 -3.27
C MET A 132 19.96 10.84 -2.07
N THR A 133 19.29 9.86 -1.50
CA THR A 133 19.83 9.05 -0.39
C THR A 133 20.68 7.87 -0.86
N GLN A 134 20.84 7.69 -2.18
CA GLN A 134 21.53 6.56 -2.81
C GLN A 134 20.99 5.18 -2.35
N ASN A 135 19.72 5.13 -1.98
CA ASN A 135 19.05 3.92 -1.49
C ASN A 135 17.91 3.50 -2.42
N MET A 136 18.25 2.81 -3.50
CA MET A 136 17.27 2.29 -4.46
C MET A 136 16.50 1.07 -3.95
N ASP A 137 16.96 0.41 -2.88
CA ASP A 137 16.20 -0.65 -2.23
C ASP A 137 14.96 -0.11 -1.52
N SER A 138 14.99 1.16 -1.08
CA SER A 138 13.79 1.86 -0.61
C SER A 138 12.74 2.01 -1.72
N LEU A 139 13.14 2.31 -2.96
CA LEU A 139 12.21 2.35 -4.10
C LEU A 139 11.67 0.95 -4.40
N ARG A 140 12.52 -0.07 -4.34
CA ARG A 140 12.11 -1.46 -4.51
C ARG A 140 11.06 -1.87 -3.47
N PHE A 141 11.22 -1.47 -2.20
CA PHE A 141 10.21 -1.69 -1.16
C PHE A 141 8.88 -1.02 -1.50
N ILE A 142 8.90 0.24 -1.93
CA ILE A 142 7.68 0.98 -2.27
C ILE A 142 6.95 0.32 -3.45
N ILE A 143 7.67 -0.08 -4.49
CA ILE A 143 7.08 -0.80 -5.63
C ILE A 143 6.48 -2.14 -5.16
N ALA A 144 7.20 -2.89 -4.32
CA ALA A 144 6.73 -4.17 -3.79
C ALA A 144 5.46 -3.99 -2.91
N HIS A 145 5.39 -2.92 -2.10
CA HIS A 145 4.22 -2.57 -1.31
C HIS A 145 2.99 -2.31 -2.20
N GLU A 146 3.14 -1.51 -3.24
CA GLU A 146 2.04 -1.24 -4.18
C GLU A 146 1.62 -2.49 -4.96
N MET A 147 2.57 -3.34 -5.32
CA MET A 147 2.28 -4.60 -5.98
C MET A 147 1.62 -5.62 -5.04
N ALA A 148 1.94 -5.59 -3.74
CA ALA A 148 1.26 -6.41 -2.73
C ALA A 148 -0.24 -6.09 -2.64
N HIS A 149 -0.66 -4.83 -2.82
CA HIS A 149 -2.08 -4.50 -2.92
C HIS A 149 -2.78 -5.22 -4.08
N HIS A 150 -2.08 -5.45 -5.20
CA HIS A 150 -2.62 -6.24 -6.30
C HIS A 150 -2.63 -7.74 -5.99
N ALA A 151 -1.54 -8.28 -5.45
CA ALA A 151 -1.39 -9.70 -5.11
C ALA A 151 -2.43 -10.14 -4.08
N LEU A 152 -2.64 -9.35 -3.02
CA LEU A 152 -3.63 -9.59 -1.97
C LEU A 152 -5.07 -9.25 -2.39
N GLY A 153 -5.26 -8.67 -3.57
CA GLY A 153 -6.58 -8.34 -4.11
C GLY A 153 -7.24 -7.11 -3.50
N HIS A 154 -6.49 -6.24 -2.82
CA HIS A 154 -6.99 -5.00 -2.23
C HIS A 154 -7.54 -4.02 -3.28
N THR A 155 -7.03 -4.11 -4.51
CA THR A 155 -7.46 -3.29 -5.66
C THR A 155 -8.69 -3.83 -6.39
N LYS A 156 -9.25 -4.99 -5.97
CA LYS A 156 -10.51 -5.50 -6.53
C LYS A 156 -11.66 -4.58 -6.16
N LEU A 157 -12.64 -4.42 -7.07
CA LEU A 157 -13.73 -3.46 -6.98
C LEU A 157 -14.38 -3.36 -5.59
N ILE A 158 -14.97 -4.45 -5.09
CA ILE A 158 -15.68 -4.45 -3.81
C ILE A 158 -14.71 -4.22 -2.65
N ARG A 159 -13.52 -4.87 -2.68
CA ARG A 159 -12.51 -4.75 -1.64
C ARG A 159 -11.99 -3.31 -1.51
N SER A 160 -11.70 -2.64 -2.63
CA SER A 160 -11.25 -1.25 -2.63
C SER A 160 -12.30 -0.28 -2.08
N GLN A 161 -13.59 -0.54 -2.36
CA GLN A 161 -14.68 0.26 -1.79
C GLN A 161 -14.81 0.03 -0.27
N MET A 162 -14.70 -1.21 0.21
CA MET A 162 -14.70 -1.50 1.64
C MET A 162 -13.55 -0.81 2.37
N ARG A 163 -12.34 -0.81 1.81
CA ARG A 163 -11.18 -0.12 2.36
C ARG A 163 -11.41 1.40 2.49
N SER A 164 -12.07 2.02 1.52
CA SER A 164 -12.29 3.46 1.51
C SER A 164 -13.31 3.94 2.56
N VAL A 165 -14.24 3.06 2.99
CA VAL A 165 -15.28 3.40 3.97
C VAL A 165 -15.04 2.78 5.35
N TYR A 166 -14.28 1.69 5.42
CA TYR A 166 -14.01 0.98 6.68
C TYR A 166 -12.50 0.98 6.99
N MET A 167 -12.05 2.05 7.61
CA MET A 167 -10.64 2.35 7.88
C MET A 167 -9.88 1.27 8.67
N PRO A 168 -10.48 0.53 9.65
CA PRO A 168 -9.76 -0.56 10.32
C PRO A 168 -9.25 -1.62 9.35
N LEU A 169 -10.04 -1.96 8.34
CA LEU A 169 -9.63 -2.90 7.29
C LEU A 169 -8.49 -2.33 6.44
N SER A 170 -8.59 -1.05 6.06
CA SER A 170 -7.54 -0.39 5.29
C SER A 170 -6.19 -0.44 6.01
N ARG A 171 -6.16 -0.14 7.32
CA ARG A 171 -4.93 -0.18 8.10
C ARG A 171 -4.28 -1.56 8.20
N LEU A 172 -5.08 -2.63 8.35
CA LEU A 172 -4.53 -4.00 8.34
C LEU A 172 -3.99 -4.40 6.96
N ASP A 173 -4.64 -3.92 5.90
CA ASP A 173 -4.17 -4.14 4.53
C ASP A 173 -2.82 -3.46 4.28
N GLU A 174 -2.58 -2.26 4.82
CA GLU A 174 -1.29 -1.58 4.74
C GLU A 174 -0.18 -2.36 5.45
N LEU A 175 -0.45 -2.84 6.68
CA LEU A 175 0.51 -3.65 7.42
C LEU A 175 0.82 -4.98 6.71
N SER A 176 -0.18 -5.59 6.08
CA SER A 176 0.01 -6.79 5.25
C SER A 176 0.89 -6.49 4.04
N CYS A 177 0.69 -5.35 3.37
CA CYS A 177 1.53 -4.95 2.24
C CYS A 177 2.96 -4.65 2.65
N ASP A 178 3.18 -4.02 3.82
CA ASP A 178 4.51 -3.82 4.39
C ASP A 178 5.23 -5.15 4.65
N ALA A 179 4.52 -6.12 5.24
CA ALA A 179 5.07 -7.44 5.53
C ALA A 179 5.45 -8.20 4.25
N VAL A 180 4.58 -8.15 3.20
CA VAL A 180 4.89 -8.73 1.88
C VAL A 180 6.10 -8.06 1.27
N ALA A 181 6.14 -6.72 1.25
CA ALA A 181 7.25 -5.97 0.69
C ALA A 181 8.56 -6.27 1.41
N ALA A 182 8.54 -6.29 2.75
CA ALA A 182 9.72 -6.67 3.56
C ALA A 182 10.18 -8.12 3.30
N ALA A 183 9.26 -9.04 3.03
CA ALA A 183 9.61 -10.41 2.65
C ALA A 183 10.30 -10.50 1.26
N VAL A 184 9.93 -9.60 0.34
CA VAL A 184 10.51 -9.51 -1.01
C VAL A 184 11.89 -8.86 -0.97
N VAL A 185 12.05 -7.71 -0.28
CA VAL A 185 13.26 -6.88 -0.37
C VAL A 185 14.16 -6.97 0.86
N GLY A 186 13.68 -7.52 1.97
CA GLY A 186 14.35 -7.56 3.27
C GLY A 186 13.88 -6.48 4.24
N LYS A 187 13.97 -6.78 5.54
CA LYS A 187 13.51 -5.89 6.62
C LYS A 187 14.29 -4.58 6.70
N GLU A 188 15.60 -4.61 6.43
CA GLU A 188 16.47 -3.42 6.39
C GLU A 188 15.99 -2.41 5.35
N ALA A 189 15.79 -2.86 4.11
CA ALA A 189 15.30 -2.00 3.03
C ALA A 189 13.89 -1.44 3.34
N ALA A 190 13.04 -2.25 4.01
CA ALA A 190 11.72 -1.81 4.45
C ALA A 190 11.82 -0.69 5.49
N ALA A 191 12.68 -0.85 6.48
CA ALA A 191 12.87 0.15 7.53
C ALA A 191 13.51 1.43 6.98
N ASP A 192 14.44 1.32 6.04
CA ASP A 192 15.03 2.47 5.33
C ASP A 192 13.99 3.25 4.52
N ALA A 193 13.14 2.54 3.78
CA ALA A 193 12.07 3.16 3.02
C ALA A 193 11.06 3.90 3.92
N LEU A 194 10.66 3.30 5.05
CA LEU A 194 9.77 3.94 6.02
C LEU A 194 10.44 5.12 6.71
N THR A 195 11.75 5.06 6.96
CA THR A 195 12.53 6.20 7.47
C THR A 195 12.54 7.35 6.46
N LEU A 196 12.78 7.05 5.18
CA LEU A 196 12.75 8.06 4.11
C LEU A 196 11.36 8.72 4.01
N LEU A 197 10.29 7.94 4.07
CA LEU A 197 8.92 8.46 4.08
C LEU A 197 8.58 9.30 5.32
N LEU A 198 9.20 9.00 6.47
CA LEU A 198 8.94 9.69 7.73
C LEU A 198 9.59 11.08 7.78
N VAL A 199 10.85 11.19 7.34
CA VAL A 199 11.64 12.40 7.53
C VAL A 199 12.03 13.11 6.24
N GLY A 200 11.80 12.48 5.09
CA GLY A 200 12.21 12.97 3.78
C GLY A 200 13.72 12.86 3.53
N PRO A 201 14.16 13.08 2.27
CA PRO A 201 15.54 12.84 1.86
C PRO A 201 16.56 13.78 2.51
N HIS A 202 16.16 15.02 2.84
CA HIS A 202 17.06 16.01 3.42
C HIS A 202 17.51 15.70 4.85
N LEU A 203 16.67 15.02 5.63
CA LEU A 203 16.95 14.67 7.02
C LEU A 203 17.35 13.21 7.20
N TYR A 204 17.22 12.39 6.16
CA TYR A 204 17.44 10.95 6.23
C TYR A 204 18.80 10.57 6.84
N SER A 205 19.89 11.22 6.40
CA SER A 205 21.24 10.94 6.90
C SER A 205 21.51 11.38 8.34
N GLN A 206 20.60 12.17 8.94
CA GLN A 206 20.71 12.67 10.31
C GLN A 206 19.92 11.78 11.29
N VAL A 207 19.18 10.80 10.81
CA VAL A 207 18.39 9.90 11.67
C VAL A 207 19.31 8.94 12.41
N ASN A 208 19.18 8.91 13.72
CA ASN A 208 19.80 7.88 14.56
C ASN A 208 18.87 6.66 14.55
N ARG A 209 19.26 5.61 13.84
CA ARG A 209 18.46 4.41 13.62
C ARG A 209 18.01 3.75 14.93
N PRO A 210 18.89 3.44 15.91
CA PRO A 210 18.47 2.84 17.17
C PRO A 210 17.46 3.69 17.96
N SER A 211 17.59 5.02 17.90
CA SER A 211 16.63 5.92 18.56
C SER A 211 15.26 5.90 17.89
N LEU A 212 15.23 5.82 16.55
CA LEU A 212 14.00 5.71 15.78
C LEU A 212 13.27 4.38 16.07
N GLU A 213 14.01 3.29 16.17
CA GLU A 213 13.48 1.96 16.45
C GLU A 213 12.88 1.89 17.87
N ARG A 214 13.58 2.38 18.88
CA ARG A 214 13.02 2.52 20.24
C ARG A 214 11.73 3.34 20.25
N GLN A 215 11.71 4.48 19.54
CA GLN A 215 10.52 5.31 19.45
C GLN A 215 9.36 4.56 18.76
N SER A 216 9.63 3.78 17.73
CA SER A 216 8.62 3.02 17.01
C SER A 216 7.99 1.92 17.87
N ILE A 217 8.79 1.22 18.68
CA ILE A 217 8.32 0.21 19.65
C ILE A 217 7.42 0.88 20.72
N GLN A 218 7.84 2.00 21.28
CA GLN A 218 7.04 2.77 22.26
C GLN A 218 5.68 3.21 21.66
N VAL A 219 5.66 3.57 20.38
CA VAL A 219 4.43 3.93 19.65
C VAL A 219 3.51 2.72 19.47
N GLU A 220 4.06 1.54 19.12
CA GLU A 220 3.25 0.31 18.96
C GLU A 220 2.65 -0.14 20.29
N GLU A 221 3.38 -0.05 21.39
CA GLU A 221 2.92 -0.43 22.74
C GLU A 221 1.89 0.54 23.31
N SER A 222 1.86 1.76 22.85
CA SER A 222 0.94 2.79 23.35
C SER A 222 -0.52 2.48 23.05
N LYS A 223 -1.33 2.36 24.08
CA LYS A 223 -2.80 2.19 23.95
C LYS A 223 -3.52 3.34 23.22
N TYR A 224 -2.88 4.50 23.10
CA TYR A 224 -3.46 5.66 22.42
C TYR A 224 -3.15 5.69 20.93
N THR A 225 -2.13 4.99 20.45
CA THR A 225 -1.77 4.91 19.02
C THR A 225 -2.93 4.46 18.16
N LYS A 226 -3.59 3.36 18.52
CA LYS A 226 -4.78 2.86 17.81
C LYS A 226 -5.94 3.85 17.81
N LYS A 227 -6.05 4.71 18.83
CA LYS A 227 -7.06 5.78 18.86
C LYS A 227 -6.70 6.93 17.94
N ALA A 228 -5.42 7.31 17.90
CA ALA A 228 -4.91 8.36 17.01
C ALA A 228 -5.08 8.02 15.53
N GLU A 229 -4.98 6.73 15.18
CA GLU A 229 -5.16 6.25 13.80
C GLU A 229 -6.62 6.18 13.32
N ARG A 230 -7.62 6.32 14.21
CA ARG A 230 -9.04 6.13 13.83
C ARG A 230 -9.48 6.94 12.61
N PRO A 231 -9.08 8.22 12.45
CA PRO A 231 -9.48 9.02 11.29
C PRO A 231 -8.63 8.73 10.03
N SER A 232 -7.62 7.85 10.09
CA SER A 232 -6.69 7.58 8.99
C SER A 232 -6.94 6.22 8.33
N THR A 233 -6.79 6.19 7.03
CA THR A 233 -6.77 4.95 6.23
C THR A 233 -5.45 4.19 6.34
N HIS A 234 -4.38 4.86 6.76
CA HIS A 234 -3.05 4.29 6.95
C HIS A 234 -2.68 4.28 8.43
N PRO A 235 -1.93 3.26 8.90
CA PRO A 235 -1.31 3.30 10.21
C PRO A 235 -0.28 4.43 10.29
N LEU A 236 0.05 4.87 11.51
CA LEU A 236 1.17 5.80 11.71
C LEU A 236 2.48 5.17 11.22
N LEU A 237 3.34 5.96 10.57
CA LEU A 237 4.60 5.46 10.00
C LEU A 237 5.49 4.78 11.04
N LEU A 238 5.58 5.32 12.26
CA LEU A 238 6.35 4.67 13.34
C LEU A 238 5.76 3.31 13.74
N ARG A 239 4.46 3.14 13.66
CA ARG A 239 3.83 1.85 13.89
C ARG A 239 4.10 0.85 12.77
N ARG A 240 4.12 1.30 11.53
CA ARG A 240 4.55 0.48 10.38
C ARG A 240 6.01 0.07 10.54
N MET A 241 6.87 1.01 10.97
CA MET A 241 8.28 0.77 11.29
C MET A 241 8.44 -0.35 12.32
N ALA A 242 7.74 -0.28 13.45
CA ALA A 242 7.81 -1.29 14.52
C ALA A 242 7.51 -2.72 14.04
N ARG A 243 6.76 -2.87 12.93
CA ARG A 243 6.39 -4.18 12.35
C ARG A 243 7.42 -4.75 11.39
N VAL A 244 8.34 -3.93 10.89
CA VAL A 244 9.36 -4.35 9.91
C VAL A 244 10.77 -4.39 10.49
N ILE A 245 10.99 -3.89 11.70
CA ILE A 245 12.30 -3.95 12.39
C ILE A 245 12.77 -5.41 12.49
N PRO A 246 14.08 -5.69 12.24
CA PRO A 246 14.68 -7.00 12.45
C PRO A 246 14.56 -7.45 13.91
N ASP A 247 14.28 -8.75 14.12
CA ASP A 247 14.05 -9.30 15.45
C ASP A 247 15.29 -9.26 16.36
N ASP A 248 16.48 -9.32 15.76
CA ASP A 248 17.80 -9.28 16.44
C ASP A 248 18.13 -7.87 17.00
N GLU A 249 17.52 -6.81 16.46
CA GLU A 249 17.73 -5.45 16.97
C GLU A 249 16.73 -5.08 18.09
N ALA A 250 15.62 -5.78 18.18
CA ALA A 250 14.63 -5.60 19.24
C ALA A 250 15.14 -6.05 20.63
N GLU A 251 16.04 -7.04 20.69
CA GLU A 251 16.60 -7.56 21.96
C GLU A 251 17.73 -6.71 22.58
N VAL A 252 18.37 -5.82 21.78
CA VAL A 252 19.51 -4.99 22.24
C VAL A 252 19.07 -3.70 22.93
N ILE A 253 17.76 -3.46 23.05
CA ILE A 253 17.19 -2.17 23.44
C ILE A 253 16.94 -2.03 24.95
N ASP A 254 17.30 -3.03 25.77
CA ASP A 254 16.99 -3.09 27.22
C ASP A 254 18.10 -2.56 28.15
N ASP A 255 18.91 -1.57 27.69
CA ASP A 255 19.90 -0.87 28.56
C ASP A 255 19.71 0.66 28.53
#